data_b00a226b1ac4cfaf92c3e76e141643f7
#
_entry.id   b00a226b1ac4cfaf92c3e76e141643f7
#
_cell.length_a   1.000
_cell.length_b   1.000
_cell.length_c   1.000
_cell.angle_alpha   90.00
_cell.angle_beta   90.00
_cell.angle_gamma   90.00
#
_symmetry.space_group_name_H-M   'P 1'
#
loop_
_entity.id
_entity.type
_entity.pdbx_description
1 polymer ?
#
loop_
_entity_poly.entity_id
_entity_poly.type
_entity_poly.pdbx_seq_one_letter_code
_entity_poly.pdbx_strand_id
1 'polypeptide(L)'
;MKYILIFTIYTLALYIGIGWNKIWNRYRMYLSKEYWTDYNVIELAAWMAKAIIIIPGLLFGIELWYMHFLTLLTSSLLIWASMRKSLPTLILFNTIWIMISLTIIIRNLV
;
A
#
# COMPACT_ATOMS: atom_id res chain seq x y z
N MET A 1 -19.97 8.37 -0.62
CA MET A 1 -20.63 7.16 -1.15
C MET A 1 -20.46 6.98 -2.66
N LYS A 2 -20.51 8.08 -3.41
CA LYS A 2 -20.31 8.07 -4.86
C LYS A 2 -18.98 7.45 -5.28
N TYR A 3 -17.89 7.80 -4.61
CA TYR A 3 -16.55 7.30 -4.93
C TYR A 3 -16.39 5.81 -4.58
N ILE A 4 -17.04 5.36 -3.52
CA ILE A 4 -17.00 3.95 -3.12
C ILE A 4 -17.71 3.10 -4.19
N LEU A 5 -18.83 3.56 -4.70
CA LEU A 5 -19.57 2.86 -5.76
C LEU A 5 -18.74 2.76 -7.04
N ILE A 6 -18.13 3.87 -7.47
CA ILE A 6 -17.30 3.89 -8.67
C ILE A 6 -16.10 2.96 -8.50
N PHE A 7 -15.44 3.01 -7.36
CA PHE A 7 -14.30 2.15 -7.04
C PHE A 7 -14.69 0.67 -7.09
N THR A 8 -15.83 0.33 -6.49
CA THR A 8 -16.33 -1.06 -6.45
C THR A 8 -16.61 -1.58 -7.85
N ILE A 9 -17.32 -0.80 -8.67
CA ILE A 9 -17.67 -1.18 -10.04
C ILE A 9 -16.41 -1.37 -10.88
N TYR A 10 -15.47 -0.44 -10.79
CA TYR A 10 -14.21 -0.52 -11.51
C TYR A 10 -13.40 -1.77 -11.12
N THR A 11 -13.30 -2.03 -9.82
CA THR A 11 -12.55 -3.18 -9.31
C THR A 11 -13.19 -4.50 -9.75
N LEU A 12 -14.51 -4.61 -9.69
CA LEU A 12 -15.22 -5.81 -10.16
C LEU A 12 -15.00 -6.03 -11.65
N ALA A 13 -15.11 -4.97 -12.46
CA ALA A 13 -14.89 -5.06 -13.90
C ALA A 13 -13.47 -5.51 -14.21
N LEU A 14 -12.50 -4.95 -13.51
CA LEU A 14 -11.09 -5.31 -13.68
C LEU A 14 -10.83 -6.79 -13.31
N TYR A 15 -11.39 -7.24 -12.19
CA TYR A 15 -11.20 -8.62 -11.73
C TYR A 15 -11.85 -9.62 -12.69
N ILE A 16 -13.02 -9.29 -13.23
CA ILE A 16 -13.68 -10.12 -14.23
C ILE A 16 -12.85 -10.16 -15.52
N GLY A 17 -12.31 -9.02 -15.93
CA GLY A 17 -11.49 -8.92 -17.14
C GLY A 17 -10.17 -9.69 -17.07
N ILE A 18 -9.51 -9.64 -15.92
CA ILE A 18 -8.25 -10.39 -15.71
C ILE A 18 -8.53 -11.88 -15.55
N GLY A 19 -9.61 -12.23 -14.89
CA GLY A 19 -9.97 -13.61 -14.59
C GLY A 19 -10.15 -13.78 -13.09
N TRP A 20 -11.41 -13.89 -12.65
CA TRP A 20 -11.75 -14.00 -11.22
C TRP A 20 -11.00 -15.14 -10.54
N ASN A 21 -10.95 -16.31 -11.21
CA ASN A 21 -10.28 -17.48 -10.65
C ASN A 21 -8.77 -17.28 -10.51
N LYS A 22 -8.14 -16.58 -11.46
CA LYS A 22 -6.71 -16.30 -11.43
C LYS A 22 -6.35 -15.41 -10.23
N ILE A 23 -7.15 -14.38 -10.00
CA ILE A 23 -6.94 -13.47 -8.87
C ILE A 23 -7.18 -14.21 -7.57
N TRP A 24 -8.26 -14.99 -7.49
CA TRP A 24 -8.60 -15.76 -6.29
C TRP A 24 -7.50 -16.75 -5.93
N ASN A 25 -6.92 -17.41 -6.93
CA ASN A 25 -5.81 -18.33 -6.71
C ASN A 25 -4.58 -17.63 -6.12
N ARG A 26 -4.34 -16.38 -6.49
CA ARG A 26 -3.26 -15.60 -5.90
C ARG A 26 -3.54 -15.26 -4.44
N TYR A 27 -4.78 -14.90 -4.11
CA TYR A 27 -5.16 -14.65 -2.73
C TYR A 27 -5.05 -15.88 -1.84
N ARG A 28 -5.23 -17.07 -2.40
CA ARG A 28 -5.07 -18.31 -1.65
C ARG A 28 -3.65 -18.51 -1.13
N MET A 29 -2.67 -17.83 -1.69
CA MET A 29 -1.30 -17.87 -1.18
C MET A 29 -1.22 -17.41 0.27
N TYR A 30 -2.14 -16.54 0.71
CA TYR A 30 -2.20 -16.11 2.10
C TYR A 30 -2.56 -17.24 3.06
N LEU A 31 -3.10 -18.33 2.57
CA LEU A 31 -3.41 -19.51 3.37
C LEU A 31 -2.23 -20.48 3.49
N SER A 32 -1.19 -20.27 2.72
CA SER A 32 0.01 -21.12 2.72
C SER A 32 1.01 -20.62 3.77
N LYS A 33 1.53 -21.53 4.57
CA LYS A 33 2.58 -21.20 5.55
C LYS A 33 3.88 -20.79 4.86
N GLU A 34 4.13 -21.33 3.67
CA GLU A 34 5.34 -21.03 2.90
C GLU A 34 5.40 -19.58 2.44
N TYR A 35 4.24 -18.95 2.21
CA TYR A 35 4.16 -17.56 1.82
C TYR A 35 4.61 -16.62 2.95
N TRP A 36 4.35 -16.99 4.21
CA TRP A 36 4.54 -16.10 5.36
C TRP A 36 5.98 -16.12 5.85
N THR A 37 6.88 -15.65 5.00
CA THR A 37 8.25 -15.33 5.39
C THR A 37 8.28 -13.98 6.12
N ASP A 38 9.42 -13.65 6.75
CA ASP A 38 9.58 -12.40 7.48
C ASP A 38 9.26 -11.18 6.60
N TYR A 39 9.81 -11.14 5.38
CA TYR A 39 9.58 -9.99 4.49
C TYR A 39 8.14 -9.92 3.96
N ASN A 40 7.45 -11.04 3.75
CA ASN A 40 6.06 -11.02 3.30
C ASN A 40 5.11 -10.55 4.42
N VAL A 41 5.36 -10.96 5.66
CA VAL A 41 4.58 -10.47 6.81
C VAL A 41 4.76 -8.97 6.97
N ILE A 42 5.99 -8.48 6.92
CA ILE A 42 6.29 -7.05 7.08
C ILE A 42 5.70 -6.26 5.92
N GLU A 43 5.79 -6.78 4.70
CA GLU A 43 5.22 -6.13 3.51
C GLU A 43 3.71 -5.94 3.66
N LEU A 44 2.98 -6.99 4.03
CA LEU A 44 1.53 -6.88 4.19
C LEU A 44 1.18 -5.90 5.32
N ALA A 45 1.87 -6.00 6.46
CA ALA A 45 1.63 -5.11 7.58
C ALA A 45 1.89 -3.65 7.20
N ALA A 46 2.95 -3.38 6.45
CA ALA A 46 3.28 -2.02 6.00
C ALA A 46 2.24 -1.49 5.02
N TRP A 47 1.77 -2.30 4.08
CA TRP A 47 0.72 -1.90 3.15
C TRP A 47 -0.61 -1.64 3.86
N MET A 48 -0.96 -2.47 4.84
CA MET A 48 -2.18 -2.26 5.64
C MET A 48 -2.11 -0.96 6.43
N ALA A 49 -0.97 -0.67 7.06
CA ALA A 49 -0.78 0.58 7.77
C ALA A 49 -0.85 1.78 6.83
N LYS A 50 -0.27 1.66 5.65
CA LYS A 50 -0.32 2.71 4.63
C LYS A 50 -1.75 2.95 4.16
N ALA A 51 -2.54 1.88 4.00
CA ALA A 51 -3.94 1.99 3.62
C ALA A 51 -4.76 2.74 4.67
N ILE A 52 -4.49 2.54 5.95
CA ILE A 52 -5.16 3.25 7.04
C ILE A 52 -4.93 4.78 6.93
N ILE A 53 -3.79 5.20 6.42
CA ILE A 53 -3.49 6.61 6.20
C ILE A 53 -4.18 7.15 4.95
N ILE A 54 -4.11 6.40 3.86
CA ILE A 54 -4.54 6.85 2.53
C ILE A 54 -6.05 6.82 2.38
N ILE A 55 -6.71 5.76 2.83
CA ILE A 55 -8.15 5.56 2.59
C ILE A 55 -9.00 6.69 3.21
N PRO A 56 -8.81 7.09 4.48
CA PRO A 56 -9.58 8.21 5.02
C PRO A 56 -9.39 9.51 4.26
N GLY A 57 -8.17 9.77 3.77
CA GLY A 57 -7.90 10.94 2.96
C GLY A 57 -8.67 10.93 1.66
N LEU A 58 -8.72 9.79 0.99
CA LEU A 58 -9.42 9.64 -0.28
C LEU A 58 -10.93 9.68 -0.15
N LEU A 59 -11.48 9.03 0.90
CA LEU A 59 -12.92 8.89 1.05
C LEU A 59 -13.56 10.05 1.78
N PHE A 60 -12.88 10.63 2.76
CA PHE A 60 -13.44 11.63 3.66
C PHE A 60 -12.69 12.96 3.65
N GLY A 61 -11.62 13.08 2.86
CA GLY A 61 -10.81 14.29 2.80
C GLY A 61 -10.04 14.60 4.08
N ILE A 62 -9.81 13.58 4.91
CA ILE A 62 -9.08 13.75 6.16
C ILE A 62 -7.59 13.65 5.89
N GLU A 63 -6.86 14.75 6.00
CA GLU A 63 -5.42 14.80 5.82
C GLU A 63 -4.76 15.33 7.07
N LEU A 64 -3.96 14.51 7.71
CA LEU A 64 -3.20 14.86 8.89
C LEU A 64 -1.72 14.77 8.54
N TRP A 65 -1.03 15.90 8.53
CA TRP A 65 0.36 15.95 8.09
C TRP A 65 1.28 15.03 8.91
N TYR A 66 1.01 14.87 10.18
CA TYR A 66 1.83 14.02 11.05
C TYR A 66 1.68 12.53 10.75
N MET A 67 0.64 12.13 10.03
CA MET A 67 0.50 10.74 9.58
C MET A 67 1.59 10.34 8.59
N HIS A 68 2.25 11.32 7.99
CA HIS A 68 3.36 11.05 7.07
C HIS A 68 4.61 10.49 7.78
N PHE A 69 4.72 10.62 9.10
CA PHE A 69 5.74 9.89 9.84
C PHE A 69 5.53 8.38 9.75
N LEU A 70 4.29 7.95 9.83
CA LEU A 70 3.95 6.54 9.64
C LEU A 70 4.21 6.11 8.20
N THR A 71 3.97 6.99 7.23
CA THR A 71 4.29 6.72 5.82
C THR A 71 5.80 6.54 5.63
N LEU A 72 6.63 7.32 6.30
CA LEU A 72 8.09 7.13 6.25
C LEU A 72 8.48 5.75 6.75
N LEU A 73 7.92 5.34 7.87
CA LEU A 73 8.21 4.02 8.44
C LEU A 73 7.76 2.90 7.51
N THR A 74 6.51 2.96 7.03
CA THR A 74 5.96 1.91 6.16
C THR A 74 6.71 1.84 4.84
N SER A 75 7.05 2.98 4.23
CA SER A 75 7.81 2.98 2.98
C SER A 75 9.22 2.42 3.16
N SER A 76 9.86 2.70 4.28
CA SER A 76 11.18 2.13 4.60
C SER A 76 11.10 0.60 4.73
N LEU A 77 10.06 0.10 5.41
CA LEU A 77 9.84 -1.33 5.56
C LEU A 77 9.52 -1.99 4.21
N LEU A 78 8.76 -1.31 3.36
CA LEU A 78 8.43 -1.80 2.03
C LEU A 78 9.66 -1.84 1.12
N ILE A 79 10.56 -0.89 1.24
CA ILE A 79 11.83 -0.92 0.51
C ILE A 79 12.64 -2.14 0.95
N TRP A 80 12.74 -2.38 2.25
CA TRP A 80 13.45 -3.54 2.77
C TRP A 80 12.85 -4.84 2.22
N ALA A 81 11.54 -5.00 2.28
CA ALA A 81 10.86 -6.20 1.78
C ALA A 81 11.05 -6.35 0.26
N SER A 82 10.98 -5.24 -0.48
CA SER A 82 11.18 -5.25 -1.93
C SER A 82 12.60 -5.59 -2.32
N MET A 83 13.58 -5.19 -1.53
CA MET A 83 14.97 -5.60 -1.75
C MET A 83 15.12 -7.11 -1.59
N ARG A 84 14.47 -7.68 -0.60
CA ARG A 84 14.49 -9.14 -0.38
C ARG A 84 13.84 -9.89 -1.53
N LYS A 85 12.82 -9.29 -2.16
CA LYS A 85 12.11 -9.89 -3.29
C LYS A 85 12.68 -9.50 -4.65
N SER A 86 13.64 -8.61 -4.69
CA SER A 86 14.23 -8.08 -5.94
C SER A 86 13.17 -7.44 -6.85
N LEU A 87 12.39 -6.51 -6.29
CA LEU A 87 11.33 -5.79 -7.01
C LEU A 87 11.70 -4.31 -7.16
N PRO A 88 12.47 -3.95 -8.20
CA PRO A 88 13.01 -2.58 -8.31
C PRO A 88 11.94 -1.50 -8.45
N THR A 89 10.82 -1.79 -9.10
CA THR A 89 9.74 -0.82 -9.28
C THR A 89 9.13 -0.42 -7.95
N LEU A 90 8.92 -1.38 -7.05
CA LEU A 90 8.38 -1.09 -5.72
C LEU A 90 9.37 -0.29 -4.87
N ILE A 91 10.67 -0.56 -5.02
CA ILE A 91 11.69 0.23 -4.34
C ILE A 91 11.62 1.69 -4.80
N LEU A 92 11.51 1.91 -6.10
CA LEU A 92 11.42 3.25 -6.67
C LEU A 92 10.16 3.98 -6.16
N PHE A 93 8.99 3.36 -6.22
CA PHE A 93 7.76 3.99 -5.78
C PHE A 93 7.77 4.31 -4.29
N ASN A 94 8.32 3.45 -3.47
CA ASN A 94 8.41 3.72 -2.04
C ASN A 94 9.44 4.81 -1.74
N THR A 95 10.48 4.93 -2.54
CA THR A 95 11.42 6.05 -2.45
C THR A 95 10.71 7.38 -2.76
N ILE A 96 9.86 7.40 -3.78
CA ILE A 96 9.04 8.58 -4.10
C ILE A 96 8.10 8.92 -2.94
N TRP A 97 7.48 7.93 -2.32
CA TRP A 97 6.62 8.14 -1.15
C TRP A 97 7.39 8.77 0.01
N ILE A 98 8.63 8.35 0.25
CA ILE A 98 9.48 8.95 1.27
C ILE A 98 9.75 10.41 0.95
N MET A 99 10.06 10.74 -0.29
CA MET A 99 10.29 12.13 -0.71
C MET A 99 9.05 13.00 -0.50
N ILE A 100 7.88 12.49 -0.88
CA ILE A 100 6.61 13.21 -0.68
C ILE A 100 6.35 13.45 0.79
N SER A 101 6.50 12.41 1.61
CA SER A 101 6.23 12.48 3.05
C SER A 101 7.20 13.44 3.76
N LEU A 102 8.48 13.38 3.43
CA LEU A 102 9.46 14.31 3.99
C LEU A 102 9.13 15.75 3.62
N THR A 103 8.74 15.99 2.37
CA THR A 103 8.38 17.34 1.92
C THR A 103 7.19 17.88 2.72
N ILE A 104 6.17 17.06 2.92
CA ILE A 104 4.96 17.48 3.67
C ILE A 104 5.31 17.73 5.13
N ILE A 105 6.09 16.86 5.75
CA ILE A 105 6.49 17.03 7.15
C ILE A 105 7.32 18.31 7.34
N ILE A 106 8.31 18.53 6.48
CA ILE A 106 9.17 19.71 6.57
C ILE A 106 8.36 20.98 6.39
N ARG A 107 7.44 21.02 5.43
CA ARG A 107 6.57 22.19 5.22
C ARG A 107 5.75 22.54 6.45
N ASN A 108 5.28 21.54 7.17
CA ASN A 108 4.44 21.77 8.34
C ASN A 108 5.22 22.08 9.61
N LEU A 109 6.50 21.70 9.66
CA LEU A 109 7.38 22.02 10.78
C LEU A 109 8.02 23.41 10.63
N VAL A 110 8.13 23.91 9.42
CA VAL A 110 8.69 25.22 9.10
C VAL A 110 7.58 26.21 8.80
#